data_3f58c54162b5f05248c1c99478eb12ae
#
_entry.id   3f58c54162b5f05248c1c99478eb12ae
#
_cell.length_a   1.000
_cell.length_b   1.000
_cell.length_c   1.000
_cell.angle_alpha   90.00
_cell.angle_beta   90.00
_cell.angle_gamma   90.00
#
_symmetry.space_group_name_H-M   'P 1'
#
loop_
_entity.id
_entity.type
_entity.pdbx_description
1 polymer ?
#
loop_
_entity_poly.entity_id
_entity_poly.type
_entity_poly.pdbx_seq_one_letter_code
_entity_poly.pdbx_strand_id
1 'polypeptide(L)'
;SAASDVYKRQVSYIINDILLEATRRGTGKKIQSLNRDDFAGKTGTTNDAESTWFTGFNKNILTTVWFGYDQPASLGNNEFGSSTALPIWLNYMEEIIDDIEYGIQPRPSGLIAKKINLIDGMPANPEDSKTMFELFLD
;
A
#
# COMPACT_ATOMS: atom_id res chain seq x y z
N SER A 1 -2.25 -5.13 -27.49
CA SER A 1 -2.90 -4.04 -28.25
C SER A 1 -2.97 -2.78 -27.42
N ALA A 2 -3.09 -1.60 -28.03
CA ALA A 2 -3.18 -0.33 -27.32
C ALA A 2 -4.28 -0.30 -26.25
N ALA A 3 -5.45 -0.88 -26.53
CA ALA A 3 -6.55 -0.99 -25.56
C ALA A 3 -6.18 -1.86 -24.35
N SER A 4 -5.49 -3.01 -24.57
CA SER A 4 -5.00 -3.87 -23.50
C SER A 4 -3.97 -3.14 -22.62
N ASP A 5 -3.12 -2.30 -23.19
CA ASP A 5 -2.09 -1.58 -22.45
C ASP A 5 -2.68 -0.41 -21.65
N VAL A 6 -3.75 0.22 -22.14
CA VAL A 6 -4.51 1.24 -21.39
C VAL A 6 -5.18 0.59 -20.18
N TYR A 7 -5.88 -0.51 -20.36
CA TYR A 7 -6.53 -1.22 -19.26
C TYR A 7 -5.54 -1.68 -18.18
N LYS A 8 -4.39 -2.25 -18.58
CA LYS A 8 -3.35 -2.66 -17.63
C LYS A 8 -2.84 -1.48 -16.79
N ARG A 9 -2.65 -0.30 -17.40
CA ARG A 9 -2.24 0.91 -16.68
C ARG A 9 -3.29 1.39 -15.71
N GLN A 10 -4.56 1.35 -16.07
CA GLN A 10 -5.68 1.70 -15.19
C GLN A 10 -5.75 0.79 -13.97
N VAL A 11 -5.71 -0.53 -14.17
CA VAL A 11 -5.73 -1.50 -13.08
C VAL A 11 -4.51 -1.36 -12.17
N SER A 12 -3.31 -1.21 -12.74
CA SER A 12 -2.09 -0.98 -11.98
C SER A 12 -2.18 0.29 -11.13
N TYR A 13 -2.75 1.36 -11.66
CA TYR A 13 -2.94 2.61 -10.93
C TYR A 13 -3.92 2.46 -9.77
N ILE A 14 -5.06 1.78 -9.99
CA ILE A 14 -6.04 1.50 -8.92
C ILE A 14 -5.40 0.67 -7.80
N ILE A 15 -4.66 -0.39 -8.14
CA ILE A 15 -3.96 -1.21 -7.13
C ILE A 15 -2.94 -0.37 -6.36
N ASN A 16 -2.17 0.48 -7.04
CA ASN A 16 -1.24 1.39 -6.39
C ASN A 16 -1.94 2.34 -5.42
N ASP A 17 -3.08 2.89 -5.80
CA ASP A 17 -3.89 3.78 -4.96
C ASP A 17 -4.41 3.06 -3.71
N ILE A 18 -4.91 1.83 -3.85
CA ILE A 18 -5.31 0.97 -2.72
C ILE A 18 -4.12 0.71 -1.77
N LEU A 19 -2.93 0.46 -2.31
CA LEU A 19 -1.73 0.22 -1.51
C LEU A 19 -1.21 1.50 -0.83
N LEU A 20 -1.39 2.67 -1.44
CA LEU A 20 -1.16 3.97 -0.79
C LEU A 20 -2.12 4.18 0.39
N GLU A 21 -3.40 3.87 0.22
CA GLU A 21 -4.37 3.95 1.33
C GLU A 21 -4.03 2.96 2.46
N ALA A 22 -3.53 1.76 2.15
CA ALA A 22 -3.07 0.81 3.15
C ALA A 22 -1.91 1.35 4.01
N THR A 23 -1.05 2.21 3.46
CA THR A 23 0.01 2.89 4.20
C THR A 23 -0.47 4.13 4.96
N ARG A 24 -1.56 4.74 4.52
CA ARG A 24 -2.16 5.91 5.19
C ARG A 24 -3.06 5.54 6.36
N ARG A 25 -3.86 4.50 6.22
CA ARG A 25 -4.95 4.14 7.15
C ARG A 25 -4.92 2.71 7.64
N GLY A 26 -4.18 1.82 6.99
CA GLY A 26 -4.17 0.39 7.24
C GLY A 26 -2.95 -0.12 8.01
N THR A 27 -2.60 -1.36 7.73
CA THR A 27 -1.49 -2.09 8.39
C THR A 27 -0.11 -1.48 8.16
N GLY A 28 0.05 -0.69 7.09
CA GLY A 28 1.29 0.03 6.75
C GLY A 28 1.40 1.43 7.34
N LYS A 29 0.49 1.86 8.23
CA LYS A 29 0.42 3.24 8.74
C LYS A 29 1.72 3.76 9.35
N LYS A 30 2.58 2.89 9.87
CA LYS A 30 3.89 3.28 10.43
C LYS A 30 4.80 3.98 9.40
N ILE A 31 4.60 3.77 8.09
CA ILE A 31 5.32 4.47 7.01
C ILE A 31 5.18 6.00 7.12
N GLN A 32 4.11 6.50 7.73
CA GLN A 32 3.91 7.93 7.92
C GLN A 32 5.03 8.60 8.73
N SER A 33 5.83 7.83 9.49
CA SER A 33 7.02 8.36 10.19
C SER A 33 8.08 8.92 9.24
N LEU A 34 8.11 8.47 7.98
CA LEU A 34 9.02 8.99 6.95
C LEU A 34 8.65 10.39 6.43
N ASN A 35 7.50 10.94 6.86
CA ASN A 35 6.96 12.22 6.37
C ASN A 35 6.86 12.27 4.83
N ARG A 36 6.56 11.13 4.21
CA ARG A 36 6.40 10.93 2.77
C ARG A 36 5.04 10.29 2.50
N ASP A 37 4.34 10.75 1.48
CA ASP A 37 3.01 10.27 1.08
C ASP A 37 3.00 9.55 -0.27
N ASP A 38 4.17 9.37 -0.87
CA ASP A 38 4.37 8.72 -2.17
C ASP A 38 4.74 7.23 -2.06
N PHE A 39 4.89 6.68 -0.85
CA PHE A 39 5.15 5.26 -0.64
C PHE A 39 3.87 4.45 -0.46
N ALA A 40 3.67 3.52 -1.39
CA ALA A 40 2.70 2.44 -1.28
C ALA A 40 3.34 1.22 -0.63
N GLY A 41 2.54 0.34 -0.03
CA GLY A 41 3.09 -0.89 0.52
C GLY A 41 2.06 -1.85 1.07
N LYS A 42 2.51 -3.08 1.31
CA LYS A 42 1.69 -4.16 1.84
C LYS A 42 2.48 -5.07 2.76
N THR A 43 1.88 -5.39 3.89
CA THR A 43 2.34 -6.45 4.81
C THR A 43 1.89 -7.82 4.32
N GLY A 44 2.66 -8.85 4.64
CA GLY A 44 2.29 -10.25 4.51
C GLY A 44 2.64 -11.00 5.78
N THR A 45 1.84 -12.01 6.10
CA THR A 45 2.09 -12.92 7.24
C THR A 45 1.58 -14.29 6.83
N THR A 46 2.37 -15.35 7.04
CA THR A 46 1.92 -16.73 6.85
C THR A 46 0.92 -17.13 7.93
N ASN A 47 0.08 -18.16 7.66
CA ASN A 47 -1.02 -18.55 8.55
C ASN A 47 -0.58 -18.83 9.98
N ASP A 48 0.58 -19.47 10.15
CA ASP A 48 1.12 -19.85 11.46
C ASP A 48 2.17 -18.86 12.00
N ALA A 49 2.22 -17.65 11.39
CA ALA A 49 3.23 -16.63 11.70
C ALA A 49 4.68 -17.16 11.65
N GLU A 50 4.98 -18.06 10.72
CA GLU A 50 6.33 -18.58 10.49
C GLU A 50 7.22 -17.61 9.75
N SER A 51 6.62 -16.76 8.93
CA SER A 51 7.32 -15.67 8.25
C SER A 51 6.43 -14.47 8.02
N THR A 52 7.06 -13.31 7.96
CA THR A 52 6.39 -12.04 7.68
C THR A 52 7.10 -11.32 6.56
N TRP A 53 6.34 -10.51 5.85
CA TRP A 53 6.79 -9.75 4.71
C TRP A 53 6.34 -8.31 4.82
N PHE A 54 7.16 -7.42 4.30
CA PHE A 54 6.73 -6.09 3.93
C PHE A 54 7.35 -5.70 2.61
N THR A 55 6.53 -5.29 1.65
CA THR A 55 6.97 -4.67 0.40
C THR A 55 6.48 -3.24 0.39
N GLY A 56 7.41 -2.31 0.28
CA GLY A 56 7.12 -0.89 0.13
C GLY A 56 7.80 -0.33 -1.12
N PHE A 57 7.15 0.59 -1.79
CA PHE A 57 7.65 1.15 -3.04
C PHE A 57 7.08 2.55 -3.32
N ASN A 58 7.82 3.31 -4.12
CA ASN A 58 7.32 4.47 -4.83
C ASN A 58 7.59 4.31 -6.34
N LYS A 59 7.50 5.37 -7.11
CA LYS A 59 7.79 5.32 -8.56
C LYS A 59 9.21 4.88 -8.88
N ASN A 60 10.18 5.14 -8.01
CA ASN A 60 11.61 5.05 -8.28
C ASN A 60 12.30 3.86 -7.62
N ILE A 61 11.74 3.34 -6.52
CA ILE A 61 12.33 2.24 -5.75
C ILE A 61 11.25 1.27 -5.27
N LEU A 62 11.60 -0.01 -5.22
CA LEU A 62 10.83 -1.05 -4.57
C LEU A 62 11.77 -1.85 -3.68
N THR A 63 11.40 -2.01 -2.42
CA THR A 63 12.15 -2.80 -1.44
C THR A 63 11.23 -3.77 -0.73
N THR A 64 11.68 -5.02 -0.62
CA THR A 64 10.95 -6.06 0.11
C THR A 64 11.82 -6.58 1.26
N VAL A 65 11.22 -6.69 2.43
CA VAL A 65 11.80 -7.34 3.61
C VAL A 65 11.02 -8.63 3.88
N TRP A 66 11.77 -9.68 4.07
CA TRP A 66 11.32 -10.96 4.62
C TRP A 66 11.93 -11.15 6.00
N PHE A 67 11.14 -11.65 6.94
CA PHE A 67 11.58 -11.97 8.28
C PHE A 67 11.04 -13.35 8.69
N GLY A 68 11.93 -14.26 9.08
CA GLY A 68 11.59 -15.63 9.41
C GLY A 68 12.82 -16.42 9.83
N TYR A 69 12.62 -17.66 10.22
CA TYR A 69 13.70 -18.63 10.50
C TYR A 69 14.04 -19.44 9.25
N ASP A 70 15.30 -19.87 9.09
CA ASP A 70 15.74 -20.74 7.99
C ASP A 70 14.99 -22.08 7.99
N GLN A 71 14.71 -22.62 9.19
CA GLN A 71 13.79 -23.73 9.37
C GLN A 71 12.45 -23.17 9.83
N PRO A 72 11.35 -23.45 9.10
CA PRO A 72 10.04 -22.90 9.45
C PRO A 72 9.66 -23.17 10.90
N ALA A 73 9.43 -22.10 11.64
CA ALA A 73 9.00 -22.13 13.03
C ALA A 73 8.20 -20.87 13.32
N SER A 74 7.20 -20.95 14.20
CA SER A 74 6.41 -19.80 14.59
C SER A 74 7.28 -18.69 15.20
N LEU A 75 7.06 -17.47 14.74
CA LEU A 75 7.71 -16.27 15.27
C LEU A 75 7.14 -15.86 16.64
N GLY A 76 6.01 -16.44 17.04
CA GLY A 76 5.32 -16.13 18.27
C GLY A 76 3.92 -15.56 18.06
N ASN A 77 3.21 -15.36 19.17
CA ASN A 77 1.88 -14.78 19.14
C ASN A 77 1.94 -13.27 18.82
N ASN A 78 1.05 -12.82 17.95
CA ASN A 78 0.95 -11.41 17.50
C ASN A 78 2.15 -10.89 16.69
N GLU A 79 2.95 -11.78 16.11
CA GLU A 79 4.00 -11.38 15.17
C GLU A 79 3.43 -11.30 13.75
N PHE A 80 3.35 -10.06 13.26
CA PHE A 80 2.81 -9.73 11.94
C PHE A 80 3.82 -8.93 11.14
N GLY A 81 3.60 -8.81 9.83
CA GLY A 81 4.43 -7.97 8.98
C GLY A 81 4.53 -6.52 9.44
N SER A 82 3.52 -6.01 10.15
CA SER A 82 3.53 -4.65 10.72
C SER A 82 4.35 -4.51 12.01
N SER A 83 4.63 -5.62 12.71
CA SER A 83 5.44 -5.63 13.96
C SER A 83 6.89 -6.07 13.74
N THR A 84 7.17 -6.76 12.65
CA THR A 84 8.49 -7.37 12.36
C THR A 84 9.12 -6.83 11.07
N ALA A 85 8.61 -7.22 9.90
CA ALA A 85 9.21 -6.84 8.61
C ALA A 85 9.11 -5.33 8.31
N LEU A 86 8.00 -4.67 8.65
CA LEU A 86 7.84 -3.24 8.42
C LEU A 86 8.83 -2.37 9.21
N PRO A 87 9.10 -2.58 10.51
CA PRO A 87 10.14 -1.83 11.21
C PRO A 87 11.53 -1.95 10.59
N ILE A 88 11.90 -3.14 10.10
CA ILE A 88 13.17 -3.35 9.40
C ILE A 88 13.20 -2.53 8.10
N TRP A 89 12.10 -2.57 7.35
CA TRP A 89 11.95 -1.78 6.13
C TRP A 89 12.06 -0.27 6.42
N LEU A 90 11.43 0.21 7.50
CA LEU A 90 11.49 1.61 7.91
C LEU A 90 12.92 2.05 8.25
N ASN A 91 13.62 1.27 9.07
CA ASN A 91 15.01 1.58 9.42
C ASN A 91 15.89 1.69 8.16
N TYR A 92 15.74 0.76 7.22
CA TYR A 92 16.45 0.82 5.95
C TYR A 92 16.08 2.08 5.15
N MET A 93 14.80 2.41 5.06
CA MET A 93 14.35 3.57 4.29
C MET A 93 14.81 4.89 4.92
N GLU A 94 14.80 5.00 6.26
CA GLU A 94 15.30 6.19 6.97
C GLU A 94 16.74 6.53 6.62
N GLU A 95 17.58 5.52 6.37
CA GLU A 95 19.00 5.72 5.98
C GLU A 95 19.16 6.25 4.54
N ILE A 96 18.21 5.97 3.64
CA ILE A 96 18.35 6.28 2.21
C ILE A 96 17.31 7.26 1.68
N ILE A 97 16.36 7.70 2.52
CA ILE A 97 15.17 8.45 2.08
C ILE A 97 15.51 9.76 1.37
N ASP A 98 16.59 10.42 1.79
CA ASP A 98 17.03 11.69 1.22
C ASP A 98 17.61 11.54 -0.20
N ASP A 99 18.07 10.34 -0.55
CA ASP A 99 18.57 10.02 -1.88
C ASP A 99 17.47 9.53 -2.83
N ILE A 100 16.24 9.32 -2.31
CA ILE A 100 15.13 8.82 -3.10
C ILE A 100 14.29 9.98 -3.61
N GLU A 101 14.25 10.14 -4.93
CA GLU A 101 13.40 11.12 -5.58
C GLU A 101 11.92 10.87 -5.23
N TYR A 102 11.21 11.96 -4.88
CA TYR A 102 9.77 11.92 -4.70
C TYR A 102 9.08 11.57 -6.02
N GLY A 103 8.12 10.63 -5.97
CA GLY A 103 7.47 10.20 -7.19
C GLY A 103 6.11 9.56 -7.00
N ILE A 104 5.07 10.26 -7.50
CA ILE A 104 3.71 9.72 -7.63
C ILE A 104 3.48 9.29 -9.08
N GLN A 105 2.82 8.17 -9.28
CA GLN A 105 2.40 7.72 -10.61
C GLN A 105 1.34 8.67 -11.19
N PRO A 106 1.50 9.12 -12.45
CA PRO A 106 0.47 9.94 -13.08
C PRO A 106 -0.79 9.12 -13.32
N ARG A 107 -1.94 9.73 -13.01
CA ARG A 107 -3.25 9.08 -13.22
C ARG A 107 -3.51 8.89 -14.72
N PRO A 108 -3.76 7.65 -15.17
CA PRO A 108 -4.10 7.38 -16.55
C PRO A 108 -5.51 7.90 -16.89
N SER A 109 -5.77 8.14 -18.18
CA SER A 109 -7.11 8.44 -18.66
C SER A 109 -8.07 7.26 -18.46
N GLY A 110 -9.39 7.55 -18.42
CA GLY A 110 -10.43 6.53 -18.24
C GLY A 110 -10.59 6.05 -16.79
N LEU A 111 -10.14 6.85 -15.82
CA LEU A 111 -10.46 6.70 -14.41
C LEU A 111 -11.26 7.88 -13.92
N ILE A 112 -12.37 7.60 -13.24
CA ILE A 112 -13.21 8.60 -12.58
C ILE A 112 -13.17 8.42 -11.07
N ALA A 113 -13.17 9.53 -10.33
CA ALA A 113 -13.31 9.52 -8.89
C ALA A 113 -14.77 9.75 -8.52
N LYS A 114 -15.34 8.84 -7.72
CA LYS A 114 -16.68 8.98 -7.17
C LYS A 114 -16.61 9.02 -5.66
N LYS A 115 -17.44 9.86 -5.05
CA LYS A 115 -17.60 9.88 -3.60
C LYS A 115 -18.49 8.74 -3.19
N ILE A 116 -18.02 7.88 -2.30
CA ILE A 116 -18.74 6.72 -1.79
C ILE A 116 -18.96 6.82 -0.29
N ASN A 117 -20.01 6.16 0.19
CA ASN A 117 -20.24 5.94 1.61
C ASN A 117 -19.37 4.78 2.09
N LEU A 118 -18.62 4.98 3.20
CA LEU A 118 -17.70 3.98 3.76
C LEU A 118 -18.39 2.80 4.45
N ILE A 119 -19.71 2.87 4.65
CA ILE A 119 -20.45 1.83 5.35
C ILE A 119 -20.91 0.74 4.36
N ASP A 120 -21.40 1.14 3.19
CA ASP A 120 -22.01 0.25 2.20
C ASP A 120 -21.33 0.25 0.84
N GLY A 121 -20.38 1.17 0.62
CA GLY A 121 -19.64 1.31 -0.65
C GLY A 121 -20.46 1.92 -1.80
N MET A 122 -21.68 2.37 -1.53
CA MET A 122 -22.56 2.97 -2.54
C MET A 122 -22.21 4.44 -2.79
N PRO A 123 -22.64 5.05 -3.91
CA PRO A 123 -22.50 6.49 -4.12
C PRO A 123 -23.01 7.28 -2.92
N ALA A 124 -22.18 8.20 -2.44
CA ALA A 124 -22.50 8.96 -1.23
C ALA A 124 -23.64 9.95 -1.46
N ASN A 125 -24.56 10.02 -0.50
CA ASN A 125 -25.56 11.06 -0.40
C ASN A 125 -24.98 12.31 0.30
N PRO A 126 -25.59 13.51 0.11
CA PRO A 126 -25.12 14.73 0.78
C PRO A 126 -25.08 14.65 2.31
N GLU A 127 -25.92 13.80 2.91
CA GLU A 127 -26.09 13.64 4.36
C GLU A 127 -25.12 12.62 4.98
N ASP A 128 -24.37 11.87 4.14
CA ASP A 128 -23.44 10.87 4.62
C ASP A 128 -22.22 11.50 5.31
N SER A 129 -22.03 11.15 6.58
CA SER A 129 -20.94 11.68 7.40
C SER A 129 -19.61 10.94 7.20
N LYS A 130 -19.66 9.68 6.74
CA LYS A 130 -18.48 8.83 6.53
C LYS A 130 -18.34 8.53 5.04
N THR A 131 -17.57 9.36 4.36
CA THR A 131 -17.38 9.26 2.91
C THR A 131 -15.92 9.34 2.54
N MET A 132 -15.56 8.79 1.37
CA MET A 132 -14.28 8.98 0.71
C MET A 132 -14.46 9.05 -0.81
N PHE A 133 -13.43 9.51 -1.50
CA PHE A 133 -13.35 9.37 -2.94
C PHE A 133 -12.67 8.05 -3.28
N GLU A 134 -13.27 7.30 -4.21
CA GLU A 134 -12.73 6.04 -4.72
C GLU A 134 -12.65 6.09 -6.24
N LEU A 135 -11.70 5.35 -6.83
CA LEU A 135 -11.46 5.31 -8.26
C LEU A 135 -12.21 4.17 -8.93
N PHE A 136 -12.83 4.50 -10.05
CA PHE A 136 -13.55 3.55 -10.89
C PHE A 136 -13.09 3.66 -12.34
N LEU A 137 -13.23 2.57 -13.09
CA LEU A 137 -13.14 2.61 -14.56
C LEU A 137 -14.31 3.41 -15.10
N ASP A 138 -14.05 4.28 -16.09
CA ASP A 138 -15.05 5.07 -16.79
C ASP A 138 -15.85 4.19 -17.77
#